data_096fbd7b0d8f573c13c23d13dc87fa49
#
_entry.id   096fbd7b0d8f573c13c23d13dc87fa49
#
_cell.length_a   1.000
_cell.length_b   1.000
_cell.length_c   1.000
_cell.angle_alpha   90.00
_cell.angle_beta   90.00
_cell.angle_gamma   90.00
#
_symmetry.space_group_name_H-M   'P 1'
#
loop_
_entity.id
_entity.type
_entity.pdbx_description
1 polymer ?
#
loop_
_entity_poly.entity_id
_entity_poly.type
_entity_poly.pdbx_seq_one_letter_code
_entity_poly.pdbx_strand_id
1 'polypeptide(L)' 'MSTTISPALFILVFKTSIRFDIDMPHIKMVLSTISGIARWNFDRHDADNILRIESAANVSREVIAALNHNGYYCAELED' A
#
# COMPACT_ATOMS: atom_id res chain seq x y z
N MET A 1 -24.05 -7.27 -25.36
CA MET A 1 -23.02 -6.37 -24.97
C MET A 1 -22.77 -6.38 -23.46
N SER A 2 -21.57 -6.59 -23.11
CA SER A 2 -21.27 -6.62 -21.70
C SER A 2 -20.94 -5.24 -21.20
N THR A 3 -21.56 -4.85 -20.13
CA THR A 3 -21.16 -3.67 -19.42
C THR A 3 -20.00 -4.08 -18.55
N THR A 4 -18.85 -3.52 -18.83
CA THR A 4 -17.71 -3.77 -17.98
C THR A 4 -17.86 -2.88 -16.77
N ILE A 5 -18.25 -3.46 -15.68
CA ILE A 5 -18.25 -2.76 -14.40
C ILE A 5 -16.91 -3.03 -13.78
N SER A 6 -16.08 -2.01 -13.72
CA SER A 6 -14.83 -2.11 -12.98
C SER A 6 -15.17 -2.35 -11.52
N PRO A 7 -14.62 -3.40 -10.91
CA PRO A 7 -14.84 -3.58 -9.48
C PRO A 7 -14.38 -2.33 -8.73
N ALA A 8 -15.15 -1.93 -7.76
CA ALA A 8 -14.77 -0.83 -6.90
C ALA A 8 -13.48 -1.21 -6.19
N LEU A 9 -12.46 -0.37 -6.31
CA LEU A 9 -11.21 -0.58 -5.61
C LEU A 9 -11.18 0.25 -4.35
N PHE A 10 -10.61 -0.33 -3.31
CA PHE A 10 -10.30 0.42 -2.09
C PHE A 10 -9.03 1.20 -2.33
N ILE A 11 -9.07 2.48 -2.02
CA ILE A 11 -7.88 3.33 -2.05
C ILE A 11 -7.41 3.49 -0.63
N LEU A 12 -6.27 2.87 -0.33
CA LEU A 12 -5.71 2.85 1.01
C LEU A 12 -4.45 3.71 1.02
N VAL A 13 -4.36 4.61 1.98
CA VAL A 13 -3.26 5.55 2.08
C VAL A 13 -2.62 5.41 3.45
N PHE A 14 -1.30 5.26 3.47
CA PHE A 14 -0.56 5.03 4.70
C PHE A 14 0.60 6.00 4.85
N LYS A 15 0.80 6.45 6.06
CA LYS A 15 2.02 7.15 6.45
C LYS A 15 3.03 6.10 6.89
N THR A 16 4.25 6.17 6.37
CA THR A 16 5.24 5.12 6.62
C THR A 16 6.62 5.70 6.93
N SER A 17 7.52 4.84 7.39
CA SER A 17 8.94 5.14 7.52
C SER A 17 9.76 4.58 6.36
N ILE A 18 9.11 4.15 5.28
CA ILE A 18 9.79 3.53 4.15
C ILE A 18 10.66 4.55 3.43
N ARG A 19 11.88 4.16 3.09
CA ARG A 19 12.81 4.99 2.34
C ARG A 19 12.78 4.52 0.91
N PHE A 20 12.17 5.31 0.06
CA PHE A 20 11.83 4.95 -1.32
C PHE A 20 13.05 4.42 -2.10
N ASP A 21 14.18 5.08 -1.98
CA ASP A 21 15.36 4.74 -2.77
C ASP A 21 16.08 3.48 -2.29
N ILE A 22 15.97 3.17 -0.99
CA ILE A 22 16.69 2.07 -0.37
C ILE A 22 15.80 0.84 -0.18
N ASP A 23 14.57 1.07 0.26
CA ASP A 23 13.70 -0.01 0.72
C ASP A 23 12.84 -0.61 -0.37
N MET A 24 12.84 -0.02 -1.57
CA MET A 24 11.93 -0.41 -2.64
C MET A 24 11.93 -1.89 -2.99
N PRO A 25 13.10 -2.54 -3.18
CA PRO A 25 13.09 -3.97 -3.51
C PRO A 25 12.46 -4.82 -2.40
N HIS A 26 12.69 -4.45 -1.15
CA HIS A 26 12.13 -5.17 -0.02
C HIS A 26 10.62 -4.95 0.08
N ILE A 27 10.17 -3.70 -0.11
CA ILE A 27 8.75 -3.36 -0.06
C ILE A 27 8.00 -4.09 -1.17
N LYS A 28 8.56 -4.15 -2.36
CA LYS A 28 7.96 -4.86 -3.47
C LYS A 28 7.73 -6.33 -3.11
N MET A 29 8.70 -6.95 -2.46
CA MET A 29 8.58 -8.32 -2.02
C MET A 29 7.51 -8.48 -0.93
N VAL A 30 7.52 -7.59 0.07
CA VAL A 30 6.56 -7.65 1.17
C VAL A 30 5.13 -7.49 0.65
N LEU A 31 4.87 -6.50 -0.18
CA LEU A 31 3.53 -6.25 -0.69
C LEU A 31 3.06 -7.35 -1.63
N SER A 32 3.98 -8.05 -2.31
CA SER A 32 3.61 -9.15 -3.19
C SER A 32 3.01 -10.34 -2.45
N THR A 33 3.20 -10.42 -1.13
CA THR A 33 2.63 -11.50 -0.33
C THR A 33 1.17 -11.25 0.06
N ILE A 34 0.66 -10.07 -0.20
CA ILE A 34 -0.70 -9.69 0.19
C ILE A 34 -1.61 -9.81 -1.01
N SER A 35 -2.61 -10.71 -0.92
CA SER A 35 -3.57 -10.87 -2.02
C SER A 35 -4.52 -9.68 -2.10
N GLY A 36 -4.98 -9.38 -3.29
CA GLY A 36 -5.97 -8.34 -3.52
C GLY A 36 -5.40 -7.00 -3.90
N ILE A 37 -4.11 -6.77 -3.74
CA ILE A 37 -3.49 -5.51 -4.15
C ILE A 37 -3.42 -5.48 -5.67
N ALA A 38 -4.07 -4.48 -6.28
CA ALA A 38 -4.03 -4.29 -7.73
C ALA A 38 -2.79 -3.51 -8.14
N ARG A 39 -2.47 -2.46 -7.38
CA ARG A 39 -1.28 -1.65 -7.64
C ARG A 39 -0.98 -0.79 -6.41
N TRP A 40 0.23 -0.26 -6.37
CA TRP A 40 0.64 0.63 -5.29
C TRP A 40 1.73 1.56 -5.79
N ASN A 41 1.86 2.72 -5.13
CA ASN A 41 2.94 3.65 -5.41
C ASN A 41 3.22 4.49 -4.17
N PHE A 42 4.32 5.24 -4.23
CA PHE A 42 4.67 6.20 -3.20
C PHE A 42 4.51 7.60 -3.71
N ASP A 43 4.03 8.49 -2.85
CA ASP A 43 4.03 9.91 -3.12
C ASP A 43 5.38 10.46 -2.68
N ARG A 44 6.22 10.72 -3.64
CA ARG A 44 7.60 11.16 -3.41
C ARG A 44 7.69 12.63 -3.02
N HIS A 45 6.61 13.36 -3.18
CA HIS A 45 6.59 14.79 -2.88
C HIS A 45 6.16 15.07 -1.46
N ASP A 46 5.73 14.03 -0.74
CA ASP A 46 5.27 14.17 0.62
C ASP A 46 6.37 13.74 1.58
N ALA A 47 6.65 14.60 2.56
CA ALA A 47 7.66 14.34 3.58
C ALA A 47 7.29 13.14 4.47
N ASP A 48 6.04 12.74 4.47
CA ASP A 48 5.54 11.67 5.32
C ASP A 48 5.70 10.28 4.72
N ASN A 49 6.35 10.17 3.56
CA ASN A 49 6.57 8.88 2.89
C ASN A 49 5.26 8.11 2.71
N ILE A 50 4.37 8.71 1.97
CA ILE A 50 3.01 8.19 1.79
C ILE A 50 3.01 7.02 0.82
N LEU A 51 2.46 5.90 1.28
CA LEU A 51 2.21 4.72 0.45
C LEU A 51 0.74 4.68 0.07
N ARG A 52 0.46 4.62 -1.22
CA ARG A 52 -0.91 4.51 -1.73
C ARG A 52 -1.11 3.15 -2.35
N ILE A 53 -2.17 2.47 -1.93
CA ILE A 53 -2.49 1.12 -2.40
C ILE A 53 -3.91 1.11 -2.96
N GLU A 54 -4.07 0.48 -4.13
CA GLU A 54 -5.38 0.22 -4.71
C GLU A 54 -5.60 -1.29 -4.65
N SER A 55 -6.66 -1.72 -3.99
CA SER A 55 -6.89 -3.15 -3.81
C SER A 55 -8.36 -3.51 -3.95
N ALA A 56 -8.61 -4.77 -4.31
CA ALA A 56 -9.96 -5.30 -4.48
C ALA A 56 -10.67 -5.49 -3.14
N ALA A 57 -9.91 -5.57 -2.05
CA ALA A 57 -10.44 -5.73 -0.71
C ALA A 57 -9.73 -4.76 0.24
N ASN A 58 -10.33 -4.51 1.38
CA ASN A 58 -9.68 -3.67 2.38
C ASN A 58 -8.60 -4.48 3.10
N VAL A 59 -7.37 -4.29 2.68
CA VAL A 59 -6.22 -5.01 3.22
C VAL A 59 -5.38 -4.15 4.17
N SER A 60 -5.98 -3.11 4.75
CA SER A 60 -5.26 -2.19 5.64
C SER A 60 -4.52 -2.91 6.76
N ARG A 61 -5.20 -3.84 7.43
CA ARG A 61 -4.59 -4.59 8.53
C ARG A 61 -3.41 -5.41 8.07
N GLU A 62 -3.57 -6.09 6.94
CA GLU A 62 -2.53 -6.96 6.37
C GLU A 62 -1.31 -6.14 5.99
N VAL A 63 -1.53 -4.96 5.41
CA VAL A 63 -0.43 -4.07 5.01
C VAL A 63 0.31 -3.56 6.23
N ILE A 64 -0.43 -3.07 7.22
CA ILE A 64 0.18 -2.55 8.44
C ILE A 64 0.98 -3.63 9.16
N ALA A 65 0.38 -4.82 9.31
CA ALA A 65 1.03 -5.93 9.98
C ALA A 65 2.29 -6.38 9.25
N ALA A 66 2.22 -6.51 7.92
CA ALA A 66 3.35 -6.96 7.12
C ALA A 66 4.50 -5.97 7.18
N LEU A 67 4.22 -4.68 7.08
CA LEU A 67 5.25 -3.66 7.13
C LEU A 67 5.85 -3.54 8.53
N ASN A 68 5.02 -3.56 9.56
CA ASN A 68 5.52 -3.53 10.94
C ASN A 68 6.39 -4.75 11.24
N HIS A 69 6.00 -5.91 10.76
CA HIS A 69 6.75 -7.14 10.95
C HIS A 69 8.13 -7.05 10.30
N ASN A 70 8.24 -6.29 9.25
CA ASN A 70 9.50 -6.09 8.52
C ASN A 70 10.27 -4.85 8.96
N GLY A 71 9.89 -4.25 10.07
CA GLY A 71 10.64 -3.15 10.66
C GLY A 71 10.25 -1.76 10.19
N TYR A 72 9.13 -1.62 9.49
CA TYR A 72 8.67 -0.32 9.02
C TYR A 72 7.51 0.18 9.84
N TYR A 73 7.53 1.47 10.16
CA TYR A 73 6.35 2.14 10.69
C TYR A 73 5.31 2.27 9.58
N CYS A 74 4.07 1.96 9.89
CA CYS A 74 2.98 2.09 8.93
C CYS A 74 1.69 2.36 9.69
N ALA A 75 1.02 3.44 9.34
CA ALA A 75 -0.27 3.78 9.93
C ALA A 75 -1.19 4.29 8.85
N GLU A 76 -2.45 3.92 8.92
CA GLU A 76 -3.44 4.39 7.96
C GLU A 76 -3.62 5.90 8.12
N LEU A 77 -3.59 6.62 7.00
CA LEU A 77 -3.77 8.05 6.99
C LEU A 77 -5.27 8.33 6.81
N GLU A 78 -5.87 8.95 7.80
CA GLU A 78 -7.27 9.33 7.75
C GLU A 78 -7.42 10.81 7.46
N ASP A 79 -8.43 11.13 6.68
CA ASP A 79 -8.78 12.52 6.39
C ASP A 79 -9.53 13.17 7.54
#